data_04e54e29758269f8cb30a311bd3b3335
#
_entry.id   04e54e29758269f8cb30a311bd3b3335
#
_cell.length_a   1.000
_cell.length_b   1.000
_cell.length_c   1.000
_cell.angle_alpha   90.00
_cell.angle_beta   90.00
_cell.angle_gamma   90.00
#
_symmetry.space_group_name_H-M   'P 1'
#
loop_
_entity.id
_entity.type
_entity.pdbx_description
1 polymer ?
#
loop_
_entity_poly.entity_id
_entity_poly.type
_entity_poly.pdbx_seq_one_letter_code
_entity_poly.pdbx_strand_id
1 'polypeptide(L)'
;MEPGPEDLKIITLARSARARVAAAEGAAVRDETGRTYAAAAVALPSLKLSALRLAVAMAVSSGASSLEAAALVSDAETVDP
;
A
#
# COMPACT_ATOMS: atom_id res chain seq x y z
N MET A 1 2.98 -17.89 -11.43
CA MET A 1 3.96 -17.87 -10.33
C MET A 1 3.30 -17.32 -9.08
N GLU A 2 3.41 -18.01 -7.98
CA GLU A 2 2.82 -17.55 -6.72
C GLU A 2 3.78 -16.62 -5.98
N PRO A 3 3.26 -15.57 -5.33
CA PRO A 3 4.10 -14.70 -4.49
C PRO A 3 4.71 -15.49 -3.32
N GLY A 4 5.89 -15.09 -2.89
CA GLY A 4 6.50 -15.64 -1.70
C GLY A 4 5.77 -15.22 -0.42
N PRO A 5 6.12 -15.82 0.74
CA PRO A 5 5.44 -15.50 2.00
C PRO A 5 5.51 -14.01 2.38
N GLU A 6 6.62 -13.37 2.11
CA GLU A 6 6.77 -11.94 2.42
C GLU A 6 5.90 -11.07 1.52
N ASP A 7 5.71 -11.47 0.26
CA ASP A 7 4.84 -10.75 -0.66
C ASP A 7 3.37 -10.99 -0.32
N LEU A 8 3.02 -12.20 0.13
CA LEU A 8 1.67 -12.47 0.63
C LEU A 8 1.34 -11.62 1.84
N LYS A 9 2.33 -11.35 2.70
CA LYS A 9 2.13 -10.49 3.86
C LYS A 9 1.73 -9.08 3.45
N ILE A 10 2.41 -8.46 2.49
CA ILE A 10 2.05 -7.10 2.07
C ILE A 10 0.73 -7.06 1.31
N ILE A 11 0.38 -8.11 0.57
CA ILE A 11 -0.92 -8.21 -0.06
C ILE A 11 -2.03 -8.25 1.01
N THR A 12 -1.84 -9.04 2.05
CA THR A 12 -2.78 -9.12 3.18
C THR A 12 -2.92 -7.78 3.89
N LEU A 13 -1.80 -7.09 4.12
CA LEU A 13 -1.82 -5.77 4.74
C LEU A 13 -2.56 -4.74 3.89
N ALA A 14 -2.37 -4.78 2.58
CA ALA A 14 -3.07 -3.88 1.66
C ALA A 14 -4.59 -4.13 1.69
N ARG A 15 -5.01 -5.39 1.70
CA ARG A 15 -6.42 -5.76 1.81
C ARG A 15 -7.02 -5.30 3.13
N SER A 16 -6.29 -5.49 4.23
CA SER A 16 -6.75 -5.08 5.56
C SER A 16 -6.89 -3.58 5.67
N ALA A 17 -5.94 -2.82 5.13
CA ALA A 17 -6.00 -1.37 5.14
C ALA A 17 -7.22 -0.86 4.36
N ARG A 18 -7.48 -1.44 3.18
CA ARG A 18 -8.64 -1.10 2.37
C ARG A 18 -9.94 -1.38 3.10
N ALA A 19 -10.06 -2.58 3.68
CA ALA A 19 -11.29 -3.02 4.34
C ALA A 19 -11.62 -2.19 5.58
N ARG A 20 -10.59 -1.76 6.32
CA ARG A 20 -10.77 -1.04 7.57
C ARG A 20 -11.54 0.26 7.41
N VAL A 21 -11.37 0.95 6.29
CA VAL A 21 -12.04 2.23 6.03
C VAL A 21 -12.94 2.18 4.81
N ALA A 22 -13.22 0.99 4.28
CA ALA A 22 -14.06 0.78 3.10
C ALA A 22 -13.61 1.64 1.91
N ALA A 23 -12.29 1.77 1.73
CA ALA A 23 -11.72 2.58 0.66
C ALA A 23 -11.77 1.85 -0.67
N ALA A 24 -11.66 2.61 -1.77
CA ALA A 24 -11.61 2.04 -3.11
C ALA A 24 -10.35 1.21 -3.33
N GLU A 25 -9.26 1.55 -2.65
CA GLU A 25 -8.01 0.80 -2.76
C GLU A 25 -7.21 0.82 -1.47
N GLY A 26 -6.37 -0.18 -1.32
CA GLY A 26 -5.39 -0.27 -0.25
C GLY A 26 -4.04 -0.65 -0.83
N ALA A 27 -2.98 -0.27 -0.16
CA ALA A 27 -1.62 -0.57 -0.59
C ALA A 27 -0.72 -0.87 0.60
N ALA A 28 0.34 -1.61 0.35
CA ALA A 28 1.39 -1.82 1.34
C ALA A 28 2.73 -1.89 0.63
N VAL A 29 3.76 -1.41 1.29
CA VAL A 29 5.13 -1.43 0.78
C VAL A 29 6.05 -2.04 1.83
N ARG A 30 7.18 -2.58 1.38
CA ARG A 30 8.23 -3.10 2.26
C ARG A 30 9.53 -2.36 1.94
N ASP A 31 10.19 -1.84 2.97
CA ASP A 31 11.44 -1.12 2.78
C ASP A 31 12.65 -2.06 2.79
N GLU A 32 13.85 -1.49 2.64
CA GLU A 32 15.09 -2.23 2.57
C GLU A 32 15.46 -2.96 3.86
N THR A 33 14.83 -2.61 4.98
CA THR A 33 15.05 -3.27 6.27
C THR A 33 14.02 -4.34 6.58
N GLY A 34 13.04 -4.53 5.69
CA GLY A 34 11.95 -5.48 5.90
C GLY A 34 10.74 -4.91 6.63
N ARG A 35 10.75 -3.63 6.97
CA ARG A 35 9.59 -2.99 7.58
C ARG A 35 8.50 -2.78 6.54
N THR A 36 7.25 -2.90 6.99
CA THR A 36 6.09 -2.77 6.12
C THR A 36 5.24 -1.57 6.52
N TYR A 37 4.62 -0.94 5.54
CA TYR A 37 3.76 0.23 5.71
C TYR A 37 2.52 0.01 4.86
N ALA A 38 1.34 0.18 5.47
CA ALA A 38 0.08 -0.06 4.78
C ALA A 38 -0.81 1.16 4.89
N ALA A 39 -1.57 1.44 3.83
CA ALA A 39 -2.44 2.59 3.76
C ALA A 39 -3.63 2.32 2.87
N ALA A 40 -4.72 3.04 3.11
CA ALA A 40 -5.88 3.09 2.24
C ALA A 40 -5.94 4.46 1.56
N ALA A 41 -6.63 4.55 0.43
CA ALA A 41 -6.80 5.80 -0.27
C ALA A 41 -7.54 6.83 0.59
N VAL A 42 -7.14 8.09 0.48
CA VAL A 42 -7.78 9.22 1.15
C VAL A 42 -8.46 10.06 0.09
N ALA A 43 -9.75 10.35 0.28
CA ALA A 43 -10.54 11.12 -0.68
C ALA A 43 -11.38 12.18 0.05
N LEU A 44 -10.70 13.22 0.50
CA LEU A 44 -11.34 14.38 1.12
C LEU A 44 -11.39 15.53 0.12
N PRO A 45 -12.32 16.48 0.28
CA PRO A 45 -12.39 17.62 -0.65
C PRO A 45 -11.08 18.40 -0.76
N SER A 46 -10.31 18.50 0.33
CA SER A 46 -9.07 19.26 0.36
C SER A 46 -7.81 18.39 0.31
N LEU A 47 -7.96 17.07 0.29
CA LEU A 47 -6.81 16.16 0.27
C LEU A 47 -7.19 14.85 -0.39
N LYS A 48 -6.54 14.55 -1.50
CA LYS A 48 -6.72 13.28 -2.21
C LYS A 48 -5.38 12.61 -2.36
N LEU A 49 -5.24 11.40 -1.81
CA LEU A 49 -4.01 10.61 -1.91
C LEU A 49 -4.36 9.19 -2.31
N SER A 50 -3.65 8.65 -3.28
CA SER A 50 -3.78 7.23 -3.58
C SER A 50 -3.20 6.41 -2.42
N ALA A 51 -3.67 5.18 -2.27
CA ALA A 51 -3.17 4.29 -1.23
C ALA A 51 -1.67 4.08 -1.38
N LEU A 52 -1.19 3.88 -2.62
CA LEU A 52 0.23 3.64 -2.86
C LEU A 52 1.08 4.85 -2.50
N ARG A 53 0.66 6.05 -2.90
CA ARG A 53 1.39 7.28 -2.55
C ARG A 53 1.49 7.46 -1.05
N LEU A 54 0.40 7.21 -0.34
CA LEU A 54 0.40 7.35 1.11
C LEU A 54 1.31 6.32 1.77
N ALA A 55 1.27 5.06 1.33
CA ALA A 55 2.15 4.03 1.87
C ALA A 55 3.63 4.38 1.64
N VAL A 56 3.97 4.89 0.44
CA VAL A 56 5.34 5.33 0.14
C VAL A 56 5.73 6.52 1.01
N ALA A 57 4.84 7.50 1.18
CA ALA A 57 5.10 8.65 2.02
C ALA A 57 5.35 8.24 3.47
N MET A 58 4.57 7.28 3.99
CA MET A 58 4.77 6.76 5.34
C MET A 58 6.14 6.09 5.49
N ALA A 59 6.55 5.30 4.51
CA ALA A 59 7.85 4.64 4.54
C ALA A 59 8.99 5.67 4.53
N VAL A 60 8.94 6.63 3.63
CA VAL A 60 9.96 7.69 3.54
C VAL A 60 9.99 8.54 4.80
N SER A 61 8.83 8.90 5.32
CA SER A 61 8.71 9.67 6.57
C SER A 61 9.28 8.91 7.76
N SER A 62 9.28 7.58 7.70
CA SER A 62 9.82 6.72 8.76
C SER A 62 11.30 6.40 8.57
N GLY A 63 11.93 6.95 7.53
CA GLY A 63 13.37 6.81 7.32
C GLY A 63 13.78 5.81 6.25
N ALA A 64 12.84 5.25 5.49
CA ALA A 64 13.19 4.32 4.42
C ALA A 64 14.00 5.02 3.34
N SER A 65 15.08 4.40 2.89
CA SER A 65 15.91 4.89 1.80
C SER A 65 15.58 4.23 0.46
N SER A 66 14.92 3.07 0.50
CA SER A 66 14.46 2.38 -0.71
C SER A 66 13.30 1.46 -0.37
N LEU A 67 12.57 1.05 -1.39
CA LEU A 67 11.48 0.09 -1.27
C LEU A 67 11.82 -1.14 -2.10
N GLU A 68 11.61 -2.32 -1.54
CA GLU A 68 11.92 -3.57 -2.25
C GLU A 68 10.67 -4.29 -2.76
N ALA A 69 9.47 -3.91 -2.28
CA ALA A 69 8.23 -4.51 -2.76
C ALA A 69 7.04 -3.60 -2.49
N ALA A 70 6.02 -3.73 -3.29
CA ALA A 70 4.75 -3.02 -3.12
C ALA A 70 3.59 -3.91 -3.56
N ALA A 71 2.44 -3.73 -2.91
CA ALA A 71 1.20 -4.39 -3.26
C ALA A 71 0.07 -3.36 -3.31
N LEU A 72 -0.80 -3.48 -4.30
CA LEU A 72 -1.98 -2.63 -4.46
C LEU A 72 -3.21 -3.51 -4.63
N VAL A 73 -4.23 -3.25 -3.85
CA VAL A 73 -5.53 -3.93 -3.94
C VAL A 73 -6.58 -2.90 -4.28
N SER A 74 -7.36 -3.14 -5.31
CA SER A 74 -8.32 -2.18 -5.84
C SER A 74 -9.57 -2.90 -6.32
N ASP A 75 -10.69 -2.17 -6.40
CA ASP A 75 -11.90 -2.65 -7.06
C ASP A 75 -11.78 -2.62 -8.57
N ALA A 76 -10.83 -1.87 -9.10
CA ALA A 76 -10.64 -1.77 -10.56
C ALA A 76 -10.13 -3.10 -11.12
N GLU A 77 -10.59 -3.46 -12.31
CA GLU A 77 -10.10 -4.64 -13.01
C GLU A 77 -8.67 -4.47 -13.46
N THR A 78 -8.30 -3.23 -13.75
CA THR A 78 -6.94 -2.87 -14.16
C THR A 78 -6.41 -1.77 -13.26
N VAL A 79 -5.10 -1.74 -13.07
CA VAL A 79 -4.46 -0.66 -12.32
C VAL A 79 -4.11 0.45 -13.29
N ASP A 80 -4.57 1.67 -13.01
CA ASP A 80 -4.21 2.83 -13.79
C ASP A 80 -2.75 3.21 -13.54
N PRO A 81 -2.00 3.52 -14.59
CA PRO A 81 -0.60 3.90 -14.43
C PRO A 81 -0.41 5.20 -13.66
#